data_ee8335b970853eb21b954c7e3423d9d8
#
_entry.id   ee8335b970853eb21b954c7e3423d9d8
#
_cell.length_a   1.000
_cell.length_b   1.000
_cell.length_c   1.000
_cell.angle_alpha   90.00
_cell.angle_beta   90.00
_cell.angle_gamma   90.00
#
_symmetry.space_group_name_H-M   'P 1'
#
loop_
_entity.id
_entity.type
_entity.pdbx_description
1 polymer ?
#
loop_
_entity_poly.entity_id
_entity_poly.type
_entity_poly.pdbx_seq_one_letter_code
_entity_poly.pdbx_strand_id
1 'polypeptide(L)'
;MLFADIIIDISVKSLDRPFQYRVPDPLQADAVIGALVDIPFGKGNRTVQGYIIGLSDQAKFDIRRTKDIIAVVKQGVVAQSHLLSLAYWIKTHYGGTMNDAIKAVMPVRREIQIKEKKRVIPIPTREDLRKIREELAGKHQTARVRIIDALLQAEDYADGMDYDVLCKAHKATLSVLRAMQDKGWIRIEVSRSYRNPYHTLHAADKEVILNEQQQKAVTQICGNMDAGQQQVYLLHGVTGSGKTEVYMQCIEHVIRSGRQAIVLIPEIALTFQTVQRFYARFGDRVSVMHSRLSAGERYDQFERAQTGEIDIMIGPRSALFTPFERLGIIVMDEEHESSYQSENVPKYHAREVAVQRAKMLGASVLLGSATPSLEAYYHTTTGEYTRIELTERAGGASLPRVEIVDLREELAAKNFSIFSRSLTAKIQKRLE
;
A
#
# COMPACT_ATOMS: atom_id res chain seq x y z
N MET A 1 -26.57 24.63 -11.34
CA MET A 1 -25.38 24.59 -12.25
C MET A 1 -24.19 24.32 -11.34
N LEU A 2 -23.40 23.27 -11.63
CA LEU A 2 -22.29 22.86 -10.77
C LEU A 2 -20.96 23.42 -11.31
N PHE A 3 -20.10 23.93 -10.41
CA PHE A 3 -18.76 24.40 -10.71
C PHE A 3 -17.73 23.62 -9.90
N ALA A 4 -16.56 23.41 -10.48
CA ALA A 4 -15.44 22.75 -9.84
C ALA A 4 -14.23 23.69 -9.77
N ASP A 5 -13.64 23.78 -8.58
CA ASP A 5 -12.34 24.41 -8.37
C ASP A 5 -11.25 23.37 -8.65
N ILE A 6 -10.37 23.66 -9.57
CA ILE A 6 -9.41 22.70 -10.11
C ILE A 6 -7.97 23.23 -9.94
N ILE A 7 -7.09 22.41 -9.41
CA ILE A 7 -5.64 22.59 -9.47
C ILE A 7 -5.11 21.89 -10.72
N ILE A 8 -4.44 22.66 -11.58
CA ILE A 8 -3.90 22.14 -12.86
C ILE A 8 -2.65 21.31 -12.60
N ASP A 9 -2.46 20.24 -13.37
CA ASP A 9 -1.24 19.41 -13.31
C ASP A 9 -0.03 20.11 -13.97
N ILE A 10 0.28 21.31 -13.48
CA ILE A 10 1.43 22.12 -13.88
C ILE A 10 2.07 22.71 -12.62
N SER A 11 3.31 22.31 -12.32
CA SER A 11 4.05 22.77 -11.14
C SER A 11 4.78 24.09 -11.42
N VAL A 12 4.00 25.18 -11.61
CA VAL A 12 4.52 26.53 -11.78
C VAL A 12 3.90 27.45 -10.75
N LYS A 13 4.71 28.19 -10.00
CA LYS A 13 4.26 29.04 -8.89
C LYS A 13 3.20 30.08 -9.29
N SER A 14 3.25 30.65 -10.49
CA SER A 14 2.24 31.61 -10.99
C SER A 14 0.87 30.97 -11.26
N LEU A 15 0.83 29.65 -11.42
CA LEU A 15 -0.39 28.85 -11.64
C LEU A 15 -0.86 28.11 -10.39
N ASP A 16 -0.20 28.32 -9.25
CA ASP A 16 -0.51 27.65 -7.98
C ASP A 16 -1.74 28.29 -7.29
N ARG A 17 -2.87 28.21 -7.98
CA ARG A 17 -4.18 28.66 -7.51
C ARG A 17 -5.29 27.82 -8.13
N PRO A 18 -6.46 27.72 -7.47
CA PRO A 18 -7.63 27.07 -8.07
C PRO A 18 -8.12 27.84 -9.29
N PHE A 19 -8.51 27.12 -10.33
CA PHE A 19 -9.21 27.61 -11.48
C PHE A 19 -10.62 27.02 -11.50
N GLN A 20 -11.64 27.86 -11.64
CA GLN A 20 -13.01 27.40 -11.65
C GLN A 20 -13.46 27.05 -13.07
N TYR A 21 -14.09 25.87 -13.20
CA TYR A 21 -14.68 25.34 -14.42
C TYR A 21 -16.14 24.96 -14.18
N ARG A 22 -16.97 25.02 -15.19
CA ARG A 22 -18.34 24.50 -15.13
C ARG A 22 -18.30 22.98 -15.35
N VAL A 23 -19.13 22.27 -14.58
CA VAL A 23 -19.31 20.81 -14.75
C VAL A 23 -20.54 20.58 -15.62
N PRO A 24 -20.40 20.07 -16.85
CA PRO A 24 -21.52 19.69 -17.71
C PRO A 24 -22.41 18.63 -17.05
N ASP A 25 -23.73 18.69 -17.29
CA ASP A 25 -24.69 17.79 -16.65
C ASP A 25 -24.34 16.29 -16.79
N PRO A 26 -23.86 15.78 -17.95
CA PRO A 26 -23.48 14.38 -18.08
C PRO A 26 -22.29 13.96 -17.22
N LEU A 27 -21.46 14.90 -16.75
CA LEU A 27 -20.26 14.65 -15.96
C LEU A 27 -20.48 14.84 -14.46
N GLN A 28 -21.64 15.37 -14.02
CA GLN A 28 -21.87 15.74 -12.61
C GLN A 28 -21.81 14.54 -11.67
N ALA A 29 -22.25 13.35 -12.11
CA ALA A 29 -22.21 12.15 -11.29
C ALA A 29 -20.77 11.65 -11.01
N ASP A 30 -19.86 11.88 -11.95
CA ASP A 30 -18.47 11.44 -11.86
C ASP A 30 -17.55 12.56 -11.31
N ALA A 31 -18.00 13.80 -11.30
CA ALA A 31 -17.21 14.96 -10.85
C ALA A 31 -17.26 15.09 -9.32
N VAL A 32 -16.42 14.33 -8.65
CA VAL A 32 -16.26 14.36 -7.18
C VAL A 32 -14.95 15.03 -6.78
N ILE A 33 -14.86 15.51 -5.53
CA ILE A 33 -13.60 16.04 -4.99
C ILE A 33 -12.52 14.94 -5.05
N GLY A 34 -11.36 15.29 -5.59
CA GLY A 34 -10.26 14.35 -5.83
C GLY A 34 -10.25 13.71 -7.22
N ALA A 35 -11.29 13.86 -8.02
CA ALA A 35 -11.32 13.35 -9.38
C ALA A 35 -10.30 14.07 -10.27
N LEU A 36 -9.62 13.29 -11.12
CA LEU A 36 -8.78 13.80 -12.19
C LEU A 36 -9.67 14.15 -13.39
N VAL A 37 -9.48 15.33 -13.96
CA VAL A 37 -10.29 15.83 -15.08
C VAL A 37 -9.43 16.40 -16.19
N ASP A 38 -9.90 16.29 -17.41
CA ASP A 38 -9.34 16.97 -18.58
C ASP A 38 -10.05 18.31 -18.76
N ILE A 39 -9.28 19.39 -18.86
CA ILE A 39 -9.78 20.76 -18.95
C ILE A 39 -9.11 21.55 -20.09
N PRO A 40 -9.82 22.49 -20.73
CA PRO A 40 -9.22 23.40 -21.71
C PRO A 40 -8.50 24.56 -20.98
N PHE A 41 -7.19 24.67 -21.16
CA PHE A 41 -6.37 25.68 -20.47
C PHE A 41 -5.69 26.65 -21.44
N GLY A 42 -5.53 27.90 -20.99
CA GLY A 42 -4.86 28.96 -21.76
C GLY A 42 -5.68 29.54 -22.90
N LYS A 43 -5.08 30.45 -23.68
CA LYS A 43 -5.73 31.11 -24.82
C LYS A 43 -6.01 30.15 -25.99
N GLY A 44 -5.21 29.11 -26.15
CA GLY A 44 -5.33 28.10 -27.20
C GLY A 44 -6.19 26.88 -26.84
N ASN A 45 -6.87 26.90 -25.71
CA ASN A 45 -7.70 25.76 -25.23
C ASN A 45 -6.98 24.41 -25.27
N ARG A 46 -5.67 24.38 -24.98
CA ARG A 46 -4.93 23.13 -24.88
C ARG A 46 -5.50 22.27 -23.77
N THR A 47 -5.79 21.02 -24.05
CA THR A 47 -6.22 20.07 -23.02
C THR A 47 -5.08 19.80 -22.05
N VAL A 48 -5.35 20.02 -20.75
CA VAL A 48 -4.47 19.70 -19.65
C VAL A 48 -5.26 18.98 -18.57
N GLN A 49 -4.57 18.25 -17.71
CA GLN A 49 -5.19 17.57 -16.59
C GLN A 49 -5.19 18.45 -15.33
N GLY A 50 -6.13 18.18 -14.44
CA GLY A 50 -6.19 18.83 -13.13
C GLY A 50 -7.04 18.04 -12.16
N TYR A 51 -6.90 18.35 -10.87
CA TYR A 51 -7.64 17.70 -9.79
C TYR A 51 -8.73 18.62 -9.25
N ILE A 52 -9.94 18.09 -9.10
CA ILE A 52 -11.04 18.79 -8.43
C ILE A 52 -10.70 18.84 -6.93
N ILE A 53 -10.60 20.06 -6.39
CA ILE A 53 -10.36 20.29 -4.96
C ILE A 53 -11.56 20.86 -4.22
N GLY A 54 -12.58 21.29 -4.95
CA GLY A 54 -13.82 21.80 -4.39
C GLY A 54 -14.93 21.84 -5.42
N LEU A 55 -16.16 21.74 -4.95
CA LEU A 55 -17.38 21.86 -5.75
C LEU A 55 -18.27 22.97 -5.17
N SER A 56 -18.96 23.73 -6.03
CA SER A 56 -19.84 24.83 -5.64
C SER A 56 -20.98 24.98 -6.65
N ASP A 57 -22.11 25.46 -6.18
CA ASP A 57 -23.24 25.88 -7.02
C ASP A 57 -23.13 27.33 -7.48
N GLN A 58 -22.16 28.09 -6.94
CA GLN A 58 -21.95 29.52 -7.21
C GLN A 58 -20.73 29.72 -8.11
N ALA A 59 -20.91 30.55 -9.15
CA ALA A 59 -19.82 31.01 -9.99
C ALA A 59 -19.00 32.08 -9.28
N LYS A 60 -17.69 31.93 -9.23
CA LYS A 60 -16.74 32.93 -8.70
C LYS A 60 -16.39 34.01 -9.73
N PHE A 61 -16.67 33.73 -11.00
CA PHE A 61 -16.35 34.57 -12.15
C PHE A 61 -17.55 34.67 -13.10
N ASP A 62 -17.46 35.54 -14.12
CA ASP A 62 -18.47 35.65 -15.17
C ASP A 62 -18.72 34.28 -15.83
N ILE A 63 -19.93 33.76 -15.70
CA ILE A 63 -20.40 32.47 -16.21
C ILE A 63 -20.10 32.33 -17.71
N ARG A 64 -20.20 33.41 -18.47
CA ARG A 64 -19.96 33.43 -19.92
C ARG A 64 -18.49 33.18 -20.28
N ARG A 65 -17.58 33.41 -19.33
CA ARG A 65 -16.12 33.20 -19.50
C ARG A 65 -15.63 31.92 -18.83
N THR A 66 -16.48 31.27 -18.05
CA THR A 66 -16.15 30.03 -17.36
C THR A 66 -16.22 28.87 -18.38
N LYS A 67 -15.10 28.18 -18.59
CA LYS A 67 -14.99 27.05 -19.51
C LYS A 67 -15.55 25.77 -18.86
N ASP A 68 -15.88 24.79 -19.70
CA ASP A 68 -16.39 23.50 -19.28
C ASP A 68 -15.25 22.50 -19.06
N ILE A 69 -15.46 21.57 -18.15
CA ILE A 69 -14.66 20.33 -18.05
C ILE A 69 -14.91 19.51 -19.32
N ILE A 70 -13.86 18.98 -19.93
CA ILE A 70 -13.95 18.15 -21.14
C ILE A 70 -14.38 16.73 -20.79
N ALA A 71 -13.71 16.13 -19.81
CA ALA A 71 -13.96 14.76 -19.35
C ALA A 71 -13.52 14.55 -17.91
N VAL A 72 -14.14 13.58 -17.24
CA VAL A 72 -13.63 13.00 -15.98
C VAL A 72 -12.87 11.73 -16.32
N VAL A 73 -11.65 11.62 -15.84
CA VAL A 73 -10.79 10.45 -16.08
C VAL A 73 -11.26 9.29 -15.20
N LYS A 74 -12.02 8.36 -15.79
CA LYS A 74 -12.73 7.28 -15.08
C LYS A 74 -11.81 6.20 -14.45
N GLN A 75 -10.56 6.11 -14.88
CA GLN A 75 -9.62 5.07 -14.46
C GLN A 75 -8.49 5.60 -13.57
N GLY A 76 -8.74 6.64 -12.80
CA GLY A 76 -7.81 7.19 -11.82
C GLY A 76 -8.25 6.89 -10.38
N VAL A 77 -7.30 6.75 -9.48
CA VAL A 77 -7.61 6.73 -8.03
C VAL A 77 -8.21 8.10 -7.68
N VAL A 78 -9.48 8.13 -7.27
CA VAL A 78 -10.06 9.35 -6.72
C VAL A 78 -9.35 9.65 -5.41
N ALA A 79 -8.73 10.85 -5.32
CA ALA A 79 -8.08 11.27 -4.09
C ALA A 79 -9.12 11.43 -3.00
N GLN A 80 -8.95 10.71 -1.92
CA GLN A 80 -9.81 10.90 -0.75
C GLN A 80 -9.62 12.31 -0.19
N SER A 81 -10.69 12.91 0.31
CA SER A 81 -10.71 14.29 0.80
C SER A 81 -9.64 14.56 1.87
N HIS A 82 -9.36 13.59 2.74
CA HIS A 82 -8.32 13.72 3.75
C HIS A 82 -6.88 13.74 3.17
N LEU A 83 -6.62 13.06 2.04
CA LEU A 83 -5.33 13.13 1.35
C LEU A 83 -5.13 14.49 0.67
N LEU A 84 -6.19 15.09 0.13
CA LEU A 84 -6.12 16.46 -0.39
C LEU A 84 -5.88 17.49 0.71
N SER A 85 -6.54 17.30 1.87
CA SER A 85 -6.28 18.13 3.04
C SER A 85 -4.84 17.98 3.54
N LEU A 86 -4.31 16.75 3.51
CA LEU A 86 -2.91 16.48 3.84
C LEU A 86 -1.95 17.11 2.81
N ALA A 87 -2.28 17.07 1.51
CA ALA A 87 -1.51 17.76 0.47
C ALA A 87 -1.47 19.27 0.71
N TYR A 88 -2.59 19.88 1.07
CA TYR A 88 -2.65 21.28 1.41
C TYR A 88 -1.77 21.62 2.63
N TRP A 89 -1.82 20.79 3.68
CA TRP A 89 -0.97 20.94 4.85
C TRP A 89 0.52 20.82 4.48
N ILE A 90 0.90 19.81 3.69
CA ILE A 90 2.28 19.61 3.21
C ILE A 90 2.76 20.85 2.45
N LYS A 91 1.96 21.37 1.51
CA LYS A 91 2.28 22.60 0.77
C LYS A 91 2.52 23.78 1.71
N THR A 92 1.64 23.96 2.69
CA THR A 92 1.69 25.10 3.61
C THR A 92 2.90 25.02 4.54
N HIS A 93 3.27 23.83 4.95
CA HIS A 93 4.34 23.59 5.94
C HIS A 93 5.73 23.51 5.30
N TYR A 94 5.84 22.88 4.13
CA TYR A 94 7.14 22.64 3.46
C TYR A 94 7.33 23.44 2.18
N GLY A 95 6.34 24.20 1.75
CA GLY A 95 6.39 24.96 0.51
C GLY A 95 6.15 24.10 -0.74
N GLY A 96 6.54 24.62 -1.89
CA GLY A 96 6.20 24.04 -3.18
C GLY A 96 4.84 24.50 -3.70
N THR A 97 4.35 23.87 -4.77
CA THR A 97 3.01 24.12 -5.32
C THR A 97 2.00 23.10 -4.81
N MET A 98 0.72 23.44 -4.88
CA MET A 98 -0.36 22.47 -4.57
C MET A 98 -0.27 21.23 -5.45
N ASN A 99 0.11 21.41 -6.71
CA ASN A 99 0.32 20.32 -7.63
C ASN A 99 1.48 19.39 -7.20
N ASP A 100 2.59 19.94 -6.70
CA ASP A 100 3.69 19.12 -6.16
C ASP A 100 3.25 18.32 -4.94
N ALA A 101 2.46 18.96 -4.06
CA ALA A 101 1.92 18.29 -2.87
C ALA A 101 0.90 17.19 -3.23
N ILE A 102 -0.02 17.45 -4.19
CA ILE A 102 -0.93 16.42 -4.70
C ILE A 102 -0.12 15.27 -5.32
N LYS A 103 0.93 15.62 -6.03
CA LYS A 103 1.87 14.64 -6.59
C LYS A 103 2.54 13.75 -5.55
N ALA A 104 2.86 14.26 -4.42
CA ALA A 104 3.47 13.49 -3.35
C ALA A 104 2.47 12.52 -2.70
N VAL A 105 1.23 12.96 -2.46
CA VAL A 105 0.20 12.15 -1.78
C VAL A 105 -0.54 11.18 -2.72
N MET A 106 -0.45 11.37 -4.03
CA MET A 106 -1.09 10.53 -5.04
C MET A 106 -0.05 9.93 -6.01
N PRO A 107 0.56 8.80 -5.67
CA PRO A 107 1.65 8.23 -6.45
C PRO A 107 1.20 7.61 -7.78
N VAL A 108 -0.09 7.38 -7.99
CA VAL A 108 -0.62 6.76 -9.21
C VAL A 108 -1.60 7.69 -9.90
N ARG A 109 -1.31 8.07 -11.15
CA ARG A 109 -2.05 9.10 -11.89
C ARG A 109 -2.46 8.73 -13.29
N ARG A 110 -1.92 7.65 -13.85
CA ARG A 110 -2.19 7.25 -15.23
C ARG A 110 -3.29 6.21 -15.26
N GLU A 111 -4.09 6.29 -16.31
CA GLU A 111 -4.99 5.23 -16.71
C GLU A 111 -4.21 3.91 -16.81
N ILE A 112 -4.52 2.96 -15.94
CA ILE A 112 -3.87 1.66 -15.89
C ILE A 112 -4.90 0.63 -16.29
N GLN A 113 -4.57 -0.17 -17.30
CA GLN A 113 -5.42 -1.28 -17.69
C GLN A 113 -5.56 -2.25 -16.53
N ILE A 114 -6.79 -2.39 -16.07
CA ILE A 114 -7.16 -3.36 -15.05
C ILE A 114 -6.92 -4.74 -15.62
N LYS A 115 -6.21 -5.58 -14.87
CA LYS A 115 -6.05 -6.97 -15.26
C LYS A 115 -7.32 -7.73 -14.91
N GLU A 116 -8.05 -8.13 -15.93
CA GLU A 116 -9.21 -9.00 -15.78
C GLU A 116 -8.77 -10.46 -15.82
N LYS A 117 -9.26 -11.24 -14.88
CA LYS A 117 -9.21 -12.70 -14.91
C LYS A 117 -10.59 -13.21 -15.31
N LYS A 118 -10.64 -14.00 -16.35
CA LYS A 118 -11.88 -14.60 -16.84
C LYS A 118 -11.91 -16.07 -16.44
N ARG A 119 -13.01 -16.52 -15.87
CA ARG A 119 -13.25 -17.91 -15.55
C ARG A 119 -14.47 -18.40 -16.31
N VAL A 120 -14.40 -19.63 -16.76
CA VAL A 120 -15.51 -20.32 -17.44
C VAL A 120 -16.09 -21.32 -16.44
N ILE A 121 -17.30 -21.04 -15.98
CA ILE A 121 -17.97 -21.82 -14.92
C ILE A 121 -19.11 -22.61 -15.53
N PRO A 122 -19.19 -23.91 -15.31
CA PRO A 122 -20.34 -24.70 -15.75
C PRO A 122 -21.59 -24.33 -14.95
N ILE A 123 -22.74 -24.21 -15.60
CA ILE A 123 -24.05 -23.95 -14.96
C ILE A 123 -24.77 -25.25 -14.58
N PRO A 124 -24.82 -26.28 -15.47
CA PRO A 124 -25.47 -27.54 -15.17
C PRO A 124 -24.75 -28.34 -14.09
N THR A 125 -25.42 -29.31 -13.50
CA THR A 125 -24.76 -30.30 -12.63
C THR A 125 -23.73 -31.12 -13.40
N ARG A 126 -22.81 -31.80 -12.70
CA ARG A 126 -21.82 -32.68 -13.36
C ARG A 126 -22.50 -33.78 -14.17
N GLU A 127 -23.64 -34.30 -13.70
CA GLU A 127 -24.39 -35.35 -14.39
C GLU A 127 -25.06 -34.82 -15.64
N ASP A 128 -25.70 -33.68 -15.57
CA ASP A 128 -26.37 -33.08 -16.73
C ASP A 128 -25.34 -32.63 -17.76
N LEU A 129 -24.18 -32.11 -17.34
CA LEU A 129 -23.10 -31.75 -18.27
C LEU A 129 -22.53 -32.98 -18.99
N ARG A 130 -22.49 -34.17 -18.32
CA ARG A 130 -22.12 -35.44 -18.97
C ARG A 130 -23.14 -35.86 -20.03
N LYS A 131 -24.43 -35.73 -19.79
CA LYS A 131 -25.49 -36.01 -20.79
C LYS A 131 -25.36 -35.09 -22.00
N ILE A 132 -25.16 -33.78 -21.75
CA ILE A 132 -24.91 -32.81 -22.84
C ILE A 132 -23.66 -33.19 -23.63
N ARG A 133 -22.60 -33.62 -22.99
CA ARG A 133 -21.38 -34.10 -23.61
C ARG A 133 -21.61 -35.28 -24.55
N GLU A 134 -22.42 -36.29 -24.13
CA GLU A 134 -22.75 -37.47 -24.95
C GLU A 134 -23.56 -37.07 -26.21
N GLU A 135 -24.55 -36.21 -26.04
CA GLU A 135 -25.34 -35.70 -27.16
C GLU A 135 -24.47 -34.94 -28.21
N LEU A 136 -23.52 -34.14 -27.71
CA LEU A 136 -22.63 -33.39 -28.57
C LEU A 136 -21.60 -34.28 -29.28
N ALA A 137 -21.16 -35.35 -28.63
CA ALA A 137 -20.30 -36.36 -29.24
C ALA A 137 -21.02 -37.10 -30.37
N GLY A 138 -22.30 -37.47 -30.21
CA GLY A 138 -23.12 -38.03 -31.28
C GLY A 138 -23.35 -37.08 -32.44
N LYS A 139 -23.27 -35.76 -32.24
CA LYS A 139 -23.40 -34.74 -33.28
C LYS A 139 -22.03 -34.27 -33.83
N HIS A 140 -20.94 -34.96 -33.53
CA HIS A 140 -19.59 -34.65 -33.97
C HIS A 140 -19.08 -33.24 -33.62
N GLN A 141 -19.60 -32.64 -32.56
CA GLN A 141 -19.19 -31.29 -32.06
C GLN A 141 -17.94 -31.33 -31.22
N THR A 142 -16.84 -31.80 -31.78
CA THR A 142 -15.58 -32.11 -31.06
C THR A 142 -15.01 -30.95 -30.26
N ALA A 143 -15.15 -29.69 -30.71
CA ALA A 143 -14.64 -28.53 -29.98
C ALA A 143 -15.40 -28.30 -28.66
N ARG A 144 -16.72 -28.45 -28.67
CA ARG A 144 -17.56 -28.32 -27.44
C ARG A 144 -17.33 -29.47 -26.47
N VAL A 145 -17.25 -30.71 -27.01
CA VAL A 145 -16.95 -31.91 -26.22
C VAL A 145 -15.65 -31.74 -25.45
N ARG A 146 -14.57 -31.29 -26.12
CA ARG A 146 -13.26 -31.06 -25.50
C ARG A 146 -13.31 -30.03 -24.38
N ILE A 147 -14.08 -28.94 -24.53
CA ILE A 147 -14.26 -27.93 -23.48
C ILE A 147 -15.01 -28.50 -22.29
N ILE A 148 -16.08 -29.28 -22.53
CA ILE A 148 -16.86 -29.94 -21.47
C ILE A 148 -16.00 -30.97 -20.74
N ASP A 149 -15.20 -31.75 -21.45
CA ASP A 149 -14.28 -32.72 -20.83
C ASP A 149 -13.28 -32.02 -19.90
N ALA A 150 -12.74 -30.86 -20.33
CA ALA A 150 -11.86 -30.05 -19.48
C ALA A 150 -12.57 -29.54 -18.21
N LEU A 151 -13.79 -29.01 -18.35
CA LEU A 151 -14.58 -28.54 -17.21
C LEU A 151 -14.96 -29.65 -16.24
N LEU A 152 -15.28 -30.87 -16.74
CA LEU A 152 -15.57 -32.03 -15.90
C LEU A 152 -14.35 -32.55 -15.13
N GLN A 153 -13.13 -32.30 -15.64
CA GLN A 153 -11.86 -32.66 -15.00
C GLN A 153 -11.31 -31.56 -14.08
N ALA A 154 -11.96 -30.40 -14.00
CA ALA A 154 -11.52 -29.32 -13.10
C ALA A 154 -11.52 -29.80 -11.65
N GLU A 155 -10.49 -29.44 -10.89
CA GLU A 155 -10.35 -29.77 -9.46
C GLU A 155 -11.55 -29.28 -8.67
N ASP A 156 -11.96 -28.04 -8.88
CA ASP A 156 -13.21 -27.48 -8.36
C ASP A 156 -14.19 -27.21 -9.51
N TYR A 157 -15.22 -28.04 -9.60
CA TYR A 157 -16.25 -27.93 -10.63
C TYR A 157 -17.06 -26.65 -10.51
N ALA A 158 -17.36 -26.22 -9.29
CA ALA A 158 -18.19 -25.04 -9.04
C ALA A 158 -17.45 -23.74 -9.38
N ASP A 159 -16.13 -23.73 -9.23
CA ASP A 159 -15.26 -22.61 -9.54
C ASP A 159 -14.81 -22.58 -11.02
N GLY A 160 -15.06 -23.68 -11.75
CA GLY A 160 -14.79 -23.81 -13.17
C GLY A 160 -13.30 -23.75 -13.53
N MET A 161 -13.00 -23.24 -14.72
CA MET A 161 -11.63 -23.21 -15.25
C MET A 161 -11.24 -21.80 -15.76
N ASP A 162 -9.96 -21.49 -15.68
CA ASP A 162 -9.40 -20.25 -16.21
C ASP A 162 -9.61 -20.18 -17.73
N TYR A 163 -10.06 -19.02 -18.23
CA TYR A 163 -10.36 -18.79 -19.63
C TYR A 163 -9.13 -18.96 -20.53
N ASP A 164 -7.98 -18.44 -20.10
CA ASP A 164 -6.74 -18.49 -20.88
C ASP A 164 -6.22 -19.94 -20.97
N VAL A 165 -6.39 -20.72 -19.90
CA VAL A 165 -6.07 -22.17 -19.89
C VAL A 165 -6.95 -22.91 -20.86
N LEU A 166 -8.28 -22.67 -20.86
CA LEU A 166 -9.19 -23.27 -21.85
C LEU A 166 -8.84 -22.88 -23.29
N CYS A 167 -8.50 -21.65 -23.52
CA CYS A 167 -8.12 -21.19 -24.88
C CYS A 167 -6.79 -21.80 -25.33
N LYS A 168 -5.77 -21.83 -24.49
CA LYS A 168 -4.42 -22.31 -24.86
C LYS A 168 -4.30 -23.84 -24.86
N ALA A 169 -4.70 -24.50 -23.78
CA ALA A 169 -4.55 -25.93 -23.61
C ALA A 169 -5.63 -26.74 -24.35
N HIS A 170 -6.88 -26.25 -24.32
CA HIS A 170 -8.03 -26.96 -24.89
C HIS A 170 -8.55 -26.33 -26.20
N LYS A 171 -7.81 -25.36 -26.76
CA LYS A 171 -8.12 -24.71 -28.05
C LYS A 171 -9.57 -24.17 -28.12
N ALA A 172 -10.07 -23.65 -26.99
CA ALA A 172 -11.37 -23.02 -26.97
C ALA A 172 -11.33 -21.68 -27.71
N THR A 173 -12.31 -21.40 -28.53
CA THR A 173 -12.45 -20.11 -29.24
C THR A 173 -13.58 -19.31 -28.62
N LEU A 174 -13.49 -17.98 -28.68
CA LEU A 174 -14.52 -17.08 -28.17
C LEU A 174 -15.90 -17.37 -28.72
N SER A 175 -15.99 -17.72 -30.02
CA SER A 175 -17.25 -18.05 -30.70
C SER A 175 -17.90 -19.32 -30.13
N VAL A 176 -17.09 -20.35 -29.83
CA VAL A 176 -17.59 -21.60 -29.24
C VAL A 176 -18.04 -21.35 -27.80
N LEU A 177 -17.27 -20.61 -27.00
CA LEU A 177 -17.64 -20.28 -25.63
C LEU A 177 -18.91 -19.43 -25.55
N ARG A 178 -19.06 -18.42 -26.42
CA ARG A 178 -20.31 -17.64 -26.50
C ARG A 178 -21.51 -18.52 -26.87
N ALA A 179 -21.38 -19.39 -27.87
CA ALA A 179 -22.44 -20.30 -28.22
C ALA A 179 -22.81 -21.31 -27.13
N MET A 180 -21.87 -21.68 -26.25
CA MET A 180 -22.14 -22.51 -25.07
C MET A 180 -22.81 -21.68 -23.97
N GLN A 181 -22.46 -20.43 -23.82
CA GLN A 181 -23.07 -19.50 -22.88
C GLN A 181 -24.51 -19.17 -23.28
N ASP A 182 -24.79 -18.92 -24.55
CA ASP A 182 -26.14 -18.69 -25.07
C ASP A 182 -27.07 -19.88 -24.84
N LYS A 183 -26.50 -21.09 -24.74
CA LYS A 183 -27.22 -22.32 -24.41
C LYS A 183 -27.38 -22.57 -22.91
N GLY A 184 -26.86 -21.71 -22.07
CA GLY A 184 -26.91 -21.86 -20.62
C GLY A 184 -26.04 -23.00 -20.05
N TRP A 185 -25.04 -23.46 -20.81
CA TRP A 185 -24.15 -24.54 -20.34
C TRP A 185 -22.99 -24.04 -19.53
N ILE A 186 -22.56 -22.80 -19.78
CA ILE A 186 -21.48 -22.12 -19.06
C ILE A 186 -21.85 -20.67 -18.82
N ARG A 187 -21.20 -20.06 -17.82
CA ARG A 187 -21.10 -18.60 -17.67
C ARG A 187 -19.64 -18.18 -17.70
N ILE A 188 -19.36 -17.04 -18.29
CA ILE A 188 -18.04 -16.44 -18.26
C ILE A 188 -18.09 -15.35 -17.18
N GLU A 189 -17.42 -15.60 -16.08
CA GLU A 189 -17.24 -14.60 -15.03
C GLU A 189 -15.97 -13.81 -15.30
N VAL A 190 -16.08 -12.50 -15.21
CA VAL A 190 -14.96 -11.58 -15.29
C VAL A 190 -14.72 -11.06 -13.87
N SER A 191 -13.62 -11.43 -13.28
CA SER A 191 -13.18 -10.91 -11.99
C SER A 191 -11.94 -10.05 -12.17
N ARG A 192 -11.81 -9.02 -11.34
CA ARG A 192 -10.55 -8.29 -11.26
C ARG A 192 -9.47 -9.20 -10.69
N SER A 193 -8.31 -9.17 -11.31
CA SER A 193 -7.12 -9.86 -10.81
C SER A 193 -6.09 -8.82 -10.41
N TYR A 194 -5.88 -8.68 -9.11
CA TYR A 194 -4.83 -7.82 -8.60
C TYR A 194 -3.45 -8.47 -8.77
N ARG A 195 -2.49 -7.67 -9.22
CA ARG A 195 -1.09 -8.07 -9.28
C ARG A 195 -0.52 -8.02 -7.87
N ASN A 196 -0.45 -9.17 -7.20
CA ASN A 196 0.20 -9.28 -5.90
C ASN A 196 1.48 -10.11 -6.05
N PRO A 197 2.67 -9.52 -5.94
CA PRO A 197 3.93 -10.25 -6.09
C PRO A 197 4.22 -11.20 -4.91
N TYR A 198 3.42 -11.17 -3.85
CA TYR A 198 3.67 -11.90 -2.60
C TYR A 198 2.64 -13.00 -2.30
N HIS A 199 1.86 -13.45 -3.28
CA HIS A 199 0.83 -14.50 -3.14
C HIS A 199 1.24 -15.79 -2.44
N THR A 200 2.53 -16.14 -2.47
CA THR A 200 3.03 -17.45 -2.07
C THR A 200 3.63 -17.48 -0.66
N LEU A 201 3.49 -16.40 0.09
CA LEU A 201 4.08 -16.30 1.43
C LEU A 201 3.16 -16.89 2.49
N HIS A 202 2.98 -18.20 2.47
CA HIS A 202 2.33 -18.93 3.56
C HIS A 202 3.41 -19.48 4.49
N ALA A 203 3.69 -18.78 5.59
CA ALA A 203 4.49 -19.30 6.68
C ALA A 203 3.58 -19.46 7.92
N ALA A 204 3.81 -20.50 8.70
CA ALA A 204 3.13 -20.63 9.98
C ALA A 204 3.61 -19.54 10.93
N ASP A 205 2.67 -18.81 11.55
CA ASP A 205 2.99 -17.88 12.62
C ASP A 205 3.50 -18.66 13.83
N LYS A 206 4.52 -18.12 14.50
CA LYS A 206 5.00 -18.66 15.75
C LYS A 206 4.44 -17.79 16.86
N GLU A 207 3.71 -18.38 17.79
CA GLU A 207 3.25 -17.69 18.97
C GLU A 207 4.46 -17.17 19.76
N VAL A 208 4.54 -15.85 19.87
CA VAL A 208 5.64 -15.16 20.56
C VAL A 208 5.15 -14.73 21.93
N ILE A 209 5.83 -15.21 22.97
CA ILE A 209 5.57 -14.79 24.34
C ILE A 209 6.29 -13.47 24.59
N LEU A 210 5.53 -12.44 24.92
CA LEU A 210 6.07 -11.12 25.28
C LEU A 210 6.76 -11.15 26.65
N ASN A 211 7.89 -10.45 26.76
CA ASN A 211 8.46 -10.16 28.06
C ASN A 211 7.66 -9.06 28.80
N GLU A 212 7.97 -8.82 30.07
CA GLU A 212 7.23 -7.87 30.90
C GLU A 212 7.24 -6.45 30.35
N GLN A 213 8.37 -5.98 29.81
CA GLN A 213 8.50 -4.64 29.23
C GLN A 213 7.66 -4.50 27.95
N GLN A 214 7.70 -5.50 27.07
CA GLN A 214 6.89 -5.53 25.86
C GLN A 214 5.39 -5.57 26.19
N GLN A 215 5.00 -6.42 27.16
CA GLN A 215 3.61 -6.52 27.61
C GLN A 215 3.09 -5.19 28.17
N LYS A 216 3.89 -4.50 29.00
CA LYS A 216 3.55 -3.17 29.53
C LYS A 216 3.38 -2.15 28.39
N ALA A 217 4.31 -2.15 27.41
CA ALA A 217 4.25 -1.27 26.25
C ALA A 217 2.94 -1.48 25.46
N VAL A 218 2.61 -2.72 25.11
CA VAL A 218 1.39 -3.07 24.37
C VAL A 218 0.15 -2.67 25.17
N THR A 219 0.10 -3.00 26.46
CA THR A 219 -1.05 -2.68 27.32
C THR A 219 -1.27 -1.17 27.41
N GLN A 220 -0.23 -0.38 27.55
CA GLN A 220 -0.32 1.08 27.61
C GLN A 220 -0.81 1.67 26.28
N ILE A 221 -0.21 1.26 25.16
CA ILE A 221 -0.56 1.78 23.84
C ILE A 221 -2.01 1.42 23.48
N CYS A 222 -2.36 0.14 23.60
CA CYS A 222 -3.70 -0.34 23.26
C CYS A 222 -4.76 0.23 24.21
N GLY A 223 -4.49 0.30 25.51
CA GLY A 223 -5.41 0.88 26.50
C GLY A 223 -5.70 2.36 26.24
N ASN A 224 -4.71 3.15 25.81
CA ASN A 224 -4.94 4.54 25.42
C ASN A 224 -5.76 4.64 24.15
N MET A 225 -5.54 3.74 23.16
CA MET A 225 -6.36 3.68 21.95
C MET A 225 -7.83 3.36 22.26
N ASP A 226 -8.08 2.41 23.15
CA ASP A 226 -9.44 2.03 23.60
C ASP A 226 -10.13 3.18 24.36
N ALA A 227 -9.36 3.97 25.09
CA ALA A 227 -9.83 5.18 25.76
C ALA A 227 -10.05 6.37 24.80
N GLY A 228 -9.83 6.20 23.48
CA GLY A 228 -9.94 7.25 22.47
C GLY A 228 -8.83 8.31 22.55
N GLN A 229 -7.75 8.01 23.26
CA GLN A 229 -6.59 8.90 23.40
C GLN A 229 -5.57 8.60 22.29
N GLN A 230 -5.63 9.37 21.21
CA GLN A 230 -4.64 9.27 20.14
C GLN A 230 -3.35 9.97 20.58
N GLN A 231 -2.24 9.25 20.54
CA GLN A 231 -0.94 9.75 20.98
C GLN A 231 0.17 9.37 19.98
N VAL A 232 1.28 10.08 20.09
CA VAL A 232 2.53 9.73 19.45
C VAL A 232 3.43 9.08 20.49
N TYR A 233 3.84 7.85 20.24
CA TYR A 233 4.73 7.08 21.09
C TYR A 233 6.11 6.98 20.47
N LEU A 234 7.15 7.17 21.28
CA LEU A 234 8.53 6.81 20.95
C LEU A 234 8.89 5.52 21.69
N LEU A 235 8.91 4.40 20.96
CA LEU A 235 9.37 3.11 21.46
C LEU A 235 10.90 3.03 21.31
N HIS A 236 11.59 3.49 22.36
CA HIS A 236 13.04 3.48 22.44
C HIS A 236 13.51 2.12 22.97
N GLY A 237 14.04 1.28 22.12
CA GLY A 237 14.45 -0.07 22.50
C GLY A 237 15.75 -0.49 21.85
N VAL A 238 16.63 -1.11 22.64
CA VAL A 238 17.90 -1.63 22.12
C VAL A 238 17.68 -2.60 20.96
N THR A 239 18.69 -2.75 20.11
CA THR A 239 18.62 -3.72 19.00
C THR A 239 18.36 -5.12 19.54
N GLY A 240 17.34 -5.80 18.98
CA GLY A 240 16.90 -7.11 19.47
C GLY A 240 15.99 -7.08 20.70
N SER A 241 15.49 -5.91 21.14
CA SER A 241 14.49 -5.82 22.22
C SER A 241 13.09 -6.29 21.83
N GLY A 242 12.88 -6.63 20.57
CA GLY A 242 11.58 -7.09 20.06
C GLY A 242 10.58 -5.99 19.77
N LYS A 243 11.01 -4.78 19.40
CA LYS A 243 10.14 -3.67 18.97
C LYS A 243 9.12 -4.12 17.93
N THR A 244 9.54 -4.92 16.95
CA THR A 244 8.67 -5.44 15.90
C THR A 244 7.50 -6.25 16.44
N GLU A 245 7.70 -7.00 17.52
CA GLU A 245 6.60 -7.76 18.14
C GLU A 245 5.58 -6.83 18.81
N VAL A 246 6.06 -5.78 19.48
CA VAL A 246 5.17 -4.73 20.02
C VAL A 246 4.35 -4.10 18.92
N TYR A 247 4.95 -3.80 17.74
CA TYR A 247 4.22 -3.29 16.59
C TYR A 247 3.12 -4.25 16.14
N MET A 248 3.46 -5.53 15.98
CA MET A 248 2.52 -6.55 15.52
C MET A 248 1.33 -6.70 16.47
N GLN A 249 1.55 -6.68 17.79
CA GLN A 249 0.48 -6.73 18.78
C GLN A 249 -0.43 -5.50 18.71
N CYS A 250 0.13 -4.30 18.59
CA CYS A 250 -0.64 -3.08 18.46
C CYS A 250 -1.44 -3.05 17.14
N ILE A 251 -0.86 -3.52 16.03
CA ILE A 251 -1.52 -3.64 14.73
C ILE A 251 -2.68 -4.64 14.84
N GLU A 252 -2.46 -5.80 15.44
CA GLU A 252 -3.50 -6.81 15.63
C GLU A 252 -4.68 -6.26 16.42
N HIS A 253 -4.42 -5.52 17.49
CA HIS A 253 -5.46 -4.83 18.28
C HIS A 253 -6.27 -3.86 17.41
N VAL A 254 -5.60 -3.02 16.63
CA VAL A 254 -6.24 -2.07 15.69
C VAL A 254 -7.10 -2.77 14.65
N ILE A 255 -6.61 -3.87 14.06
CA ILE A 255 -7.35 -4.63 13.06
C ILE A 255 -8.59 -5.32 13.66
N ARG A 256 -8.47 -5.87 14.88
CA ARG A 256 -9.62 -6.45 15.60
C ARG A 256 -10.71 -5.42 15.89
N SER A 257 -10.34 -4.14 16.06
CA SER A 257 -11.29 -3.04 16.19
C SER A 257 -11.90 -2.55 14.86
N GLY A 258 -11.58 -3.22 13.73
CA GLY A 258 -12.08 -2.88 12.39
C GLY A 258 -11.37 -1.67 11.78
N ARG A 259 -10.23 -1.26 12.31
CA ARG A 259 -9.39 -0.16 11.79
C ARG A 259 -8.20 -0.69 10.99
N GLN A 260 -7.43 0.19 10.41
CA GLN A 260 -6.37 -0.10 9.45
C GLN A 260 -5.01 0.41 9.96
N ALA A 261 -3.92 -0.16 9.44
CA ALA A 261 -2.57 0.14 9.88
C ALA A 261 -1.63 0.45 8.70
N ILE A 262 -0.75 1.42 8.87
CA ILE A 262 0.37 1.69 7.98
C ILE A 262 1.66 1.39 8.73
N VAL A 263 2.58 0.65 8.09
CA VAL A 263 3.89 0.32 8.64
C VAL A 263 4.96 0.87 7.71
N LEU A 264 5.66 1.89 8.17
CA LEU A 264 6.75 2.49 7.43
C LEU A 264 8.06 1.79 7.82
N ILE A 265 8.74 1.25 6.83
CA ILE A 265 10.03 0.58 6.96
C ILE A 265 10.98 1.16 5.90
N PRO A 266 12.22 1.55 6.25
CA PRO A 266 13.20 1.98 5.27
C PRO A 266 13.42 0.93 4.18
N GLU A 267 13.60 1.33 2.91
CA GLU A 267 13.76 0.36 1.79
C GLU A 267 14.87 -0.66 2.04
N ILE A 268 15.96 -0.25 2.69
CA ILE A 268 17.09 -1.11 3.04
C ILE A 268 16.73 -2.18 4.08
N ALA A 269 15.77 -1.89 4.96
CA ALA A 269 15.27 -2.80 6.00
C ALA A 269 14.03 -3.59 5.57
N LEU A 270 13.43 -3.26 4.42
CA LEU A 270 12.27 -3.95 3.85
C LEU A 270 12.72 -5.25 3.17
N THR A 271 13.20 -6.18 3.96
CA THR A 271 13.68 -7.50 3.50
C THR A 271 12.52 -8.47 3.29
N PHE A 272 12.78 -9.51 2.51
CA PHE A 272 11.83 -10.62 2.34
C PHE A 272 11.40 -11.22 3.69
N GLN A 273 12.33 -11.39 4.63
CA GLN A 273 12.03 -11.93 5.96
C GLN A 273 11.09 -11.03 6.76
N THR A 274 11.29 -9.71 6.70
CA THR A 274 10.41 -8.75 7.38
C THR A 274 8.99 -8.86 6.82
N VAL A 275 8.84 -8.85 5.51
CA VAL A 275 7.55 -8.98 4.82
C VAL A 275 6.89 -10.32 5.14
N GLN A 276 7.66 -11.42 5.11
CA GLN A 276 7.16 -12.76 5.42
C GLN A 276 6.58 -12.88 6.82
N ARG A 277 7.17 -12.21 7.82
CA ARG A 277 6.67 -12.20 9.21
C ARG A 277 5.26 -11.59 9.29
N PHE A 278 5.02 -10.49 8.56
CA PHE A 278 3.69 -9.88 8.51
C PHE A 278 2.68 -10.76 7.78
N TYR A 279 3.05 -11.36 6.65
CA TYR A 279 2.17 -12.29 5.94
C TYR A 279 1.85 -13.55 6.76
N ALA A 280 2.83 -14.07 7.51
CA ALA A 280 2.60 -15.22 8.39
C ALA A 280 1.52 -14.95 9.44
N ARG A 281 1.48 -13.72 10.00
CA ARG A 281 0.56 -13.36 11.06
C ARG A 281 -0.79 -12.84 10.56
N PHE A 282 -0.80 -12.06 9.49
CA PHE A 282 -1.98 -11.32 9.03
C PHE A 282 -2.54 -11.81 7.69
N GLY A 283 -1.87 -12.74 7.02
CA GLY A 283 -2.31 -13.32 5.76
C GLY A 283 -2.50 -12.29 4.65
N ASP A 284 -3.54 -12.49 3.84
CA ASP A 284 -3.85 -11.64 2.67
C ASP A 284 -4.35 -10.24 3.00
N ARG A 285 -4.55 -9.93 4.29
CA ARG A 285 -4.89 -8.57 4.77
C ARG A 285 -3.70 -7.61 4.69
N VAL A 286 -2.51 -8.10 4.35
CA VAL A 286 -1.27 -7.33 4.17
C VAL A 286 -1.05 -7.00 2.71
N SER A 287 -0.56 -5.80 2.45
CA SER A 287 0.02 -5.41 1.18
C SER A 287 1.34 -4.69 1.38
N VAL A 288 2.18 -4.73 0.35
CA VAL A 288 3.52 -4.12 0.39
C VAL A 288 3.67 -3.12 -0.75
N MET A 289 4.17 -1.93 -0.40
CA MET A 289 4.52 -0.88 -1.33
C MET A 289 6.05 -0.72 -1.36
N HIS A 290 6.67 -0.69 -2.54
CA HIS A 290 8.10 -0.36 -2.69
C HIS A 290 8.40 0.20 -4.08
N SER A 291 9.60 0.76 -4.27
CA SER A 291 10.01 1.42 -5.51
C SER A 291 10.04 0.51 -6.74
N ARG A 292 10.28 -0.80 -6.53
CA ARG A 292 10.38 -1.82 -7.62
C ARG A 292 9.03 -2.24 -8.19
N LEU A 293 7.91 -1.90 -7.54
CA LEU A 293 6.58 -2.17 -8.09
C LEU A 293 6.36 -1.37 -9.36
N SER A 294 5.84 -2.03 -10.39
CA SER A 294 5.34 -1.36 -11.59
C SER A 294 4.19 -0.40 -11.25
N ALA A 295 3.88 0.54 -12.13
CA ALA A 295 2.75 1.44 -11.94
C ALA A 295 1.42 0.69 -11.78
N GLY A 296 1.25 -0.44 -12.50
CA GLY A 296 0.07 -1.30 -12.39
C GLY A 296 -0.05 -1.99 -11.04
N GLU A 297 1.04 -2.55 -10.54
CA GLU A 297 1.06 -3.18 -9.22
C GLU A 297 0.77 -2.16 -8.11
N ARG A 298 1.38 -0.97 -8.17
CA ARG A 298 1.09 0.10 -7.22
C ARG A 298 -0.39 0.51 -7.25
N TYR A 299 -0.95 0.65 -8.44
CA TYR A 299 -2.37 0.95 -8.59
C TYR A 299 -3.25 -0.12 -7.95
N ASP A 300 -2.97 -1.40 -8.24
CA ASP A 300 -3.72 -2.52 -7.70
C ASP A 300 -3.68 -2.55 -6.16
N GLN A 301 -2.51 -2.26 -5.54
CA GLN A 301 -2.40 -2.21 -4.09
C GLN A 301 -3.17 -1.02 -3.49
N PHE A 302 -3.15 0.15 -4.13
CA PHE A 302 -3.96 1.30 -3.71
C PHE A 302 -5.46 1.02 -3.81
N GLU A 303 -5.90 0.39 -4.88
CA GLU A 303 -7.30 0.02 -5.06
C GLU A 303 -7.76 -0.99 -4.01
N ARG A 304 -6.96 -2.03 -3.73
CA ARG A 304 -7.23 -2.99 -2.65
C ARG A 304 -7.35 -2.32 -1.29
N ALA A 305 -6.54 -1.29 -1.03
CA ALA A 305 -6.64 -0.49 0.19
C ALA A 305 -7.94 0.31 0.25
N GLN A 306 -8.36 0.89 -0.88
CA GLN A 306 -9.57 1.69 -0.98
C GLN A 306 -10.85 0.84 -0.89
N THR A 307 -10.84 -0.37 -1.46
CA THR A 307 -11.97 -1.32 -1.40
C THR A 307 -12.07 -2.04 -0.05
N GLY A 308 -11.06 -1.90 0.82
CA GLY A 308 -11.03 -2.57 2.12
C GLY A 308 -10.64 -4.06 2.06
N GLU A 309 -10.05 -4.51 0.96
CA GLU A 309 -9.53 -5.88 0.85
C GLU A 309 -8.27 -6.09 1.70
N ILE A 310 -7.55 -5.01 2.01
CA ILE A 310 -6.39 -5.03 2.88
C ILE A 310 -6.58 -4.08 4.05
N ASP A 311 -5.97 -4.42 5.17
CA ASP A 311 -5.99 -3.61 6.39
C ASP A 311 -4.62 -3.11 6.79
N ILE A 312 -3.56 -3.67 6.21
CA ILE A 312 -2.17 -3.32 6.52
C ILE A 312 -1.43 -2.97 5.22
N MET A 313 -0.83 -1.79 5.20
CA MET A 313 0.11 -1.42 4.14
C MET A 313 1.51 -1.27 4.73
N ILE A 314 2.46 -2.01 4.19
CA ILE A 314 3.87 -1.95 4.57
C ILE A 314 4.66 -1.31 3.44
N GLY A 315 5.59 -0.45 3.77
CA GLY A 315 6.49 0.09 2.76
C GLY A 315 7.32 1.27 3.24
N PRO A 316 8.09 1.87 2.33
CA PRO A 316 8.86 3.06 2.64
C PRO A 316 7.94 4.29 2.75
N ARG A 317 8.53 5.46 2.82
CA ARG A 317 7.86 6.75 2.93
C ARG A 317 6.57 6.89 2.09
N SER A 318 6.52 6.34 0.87
CA SER A 318 5.36 6.42 -0.02
C SER A 318 4.13 5.64 0.48
N ALA A 319 4.32 4.62 1.30
CA ALA A 319 3.21 3.87 1.90
C ALA A 319 2.37 4.75 2.84
N LEU A 320 2.94 5.85 3.34
CA LEU A 320 2.24 6.81 4.16
C LEU A 320 0.98 7.39 3.50
N PHE A 321 0.89 7.37 2.19
CA PHE A 321 -0.24 7.92 1.44
C PHE A 321 -1.27 6.88 0.97
N THR A 322 -1.23 5.68 1.51
CA THR A 322 -2.24 4.64 1.25
C THR A 322 -3.64 5.17 1.58
N PRO A 323 -4.65 5.00 0.71
CA PRO A 323 -5.98 5.59 0.88
C PRO A 323 -6.83 4.85 1.91
N PHE A 324 -6.33 4.69 3.12
CA PHE A 324 -7.06 4.14 4.26
C PHE A 324 -7.96 5.19 4.90
N GLU A 325 -9.25 4.89 5.02
CA GLU A 325 -10.24 5.77 5.64
C GLU A 325 -10.35 5.54 7.16
N ARG A 326 -10.18 4.31 7.60
CA ARG A 326 -10.31 3.90 9.01
C ARG A 326 -8.96 3.66 9.65
N LEU A 327 -8.00 4.54 9.40
CA LEU A 327 -6.65 4.42 9.93
C LEU A 327 -6.67 4.44 11.46
N GLY A 328 -6.04 3.46 12.12
CA GLY A 328 -5.94 3.34 13.58
C GLY A 328 -4.54 3.56 14.10
N ILE A 329 -3.53 3.15 13.34
CA ILE A 329 -2.14 3.31 13.73
C ILE A 329 -1.23 3.53 12.52
N ILE A 330 -0.21 4.37 12.71
CA ILE A 330 0.95 4.48 11.82
C ILE A 330 2.17 4.05 12.63
N VAL A 331 2.81 2.98 12.22
CA VAL A 331 4.09 2.52 12.77
C VAL A 331 5.21 3.03 11.87
N MET A 332 6.27 3.56 12.44
CA MET A 332 7.48 3.97 11.74
C MET A 332 8.66 3.27 12.40
N ASP A 333 9.23 2.27 11.74
CA ASP A 333 10.42 1.57 12.21
C ASP A 333 11.68 2.32 11.81
N GLU A 334 12.72 2.25 12.67
CA GLU A 334 13.97 3.00 12.51
C GLU A 334 13.74 4.48 12.15
N GLU A 335 12.96 5.19 12.98
CA GLU A 335 12.46 6.55 12.71
C GLU A 335 13.55 7.58 12.42
N HIS A 336 14.79 7.30 12.86
CA HIS A 336 15.96 8.14 12.66
C HIS A 336 16.55 8.09 11.25
N GLU A 337 16.07 7.15 10.40
CA GLU A 337 16.62 6.95 9.06
C GLU A 337 16.38 8.14 8.13
N SER A 338 17.44 8.61 7.49
CA SER A 338 17.41 9.77 6.59
C SER A 338 16.50 9.57 5.38
N SER A 339 16.20 8.33 4.99
CA SER A 339 15.30 7.98 3.88
C SER A 339 13.86 8.47 4.09
N TYR A 340 13.49 8.82 5.32
CA TYR A 340 12.20 9.43 5.64
C TYR A 340 12.10 10.90 5.26
N GLN A 341 13.21 11.57 4.97
CA GLN A 341 13.24 12.90 4.38
C GLN A 341 13.00 12.82 2.87
N SER A 342 12.07 13.61 2.33
CA SER A 342 11.87 13.71 0.88
C SER A 342 12.97 14.54 0.23
N GLU A 343 13.63 13.99 -0.80
CA GLU A 343 14.59 14.73 -1.61
C GLU A 343 13.91 15.66 -2.62
N ASN A 344 12.72 15.26 -3.08
CA ASN A 344 11.91 16.01 -4.04
C ASN A 344 11.00 17.04 -3.35
N VAL A 345 10.66 18.10 -4.06
CA VAL A 345 9.67 19.09 -3.60
C VAL A 345 8.26 18.47 -3.64
N PRO A 346 7.53 18.67 -2.54
CA PRO A 346 7.87 19.26 -1.24
C PRO A 346 8.83 18.35 -0.44
N LYS A 347 9.83 18.98 0.18
CA LYS A 347 10.86 18.26 0.96
C LYS A 347 10.33 17.94 2.37
N TYR A 348 9.28 17.13 2.45
CA TYR A 348 8.65 16.77 3.71
C TYR A 348 9.41 15.66 4.46
N HIS A 349 9.30 15.65 5.79
CA HIS A 349 9.71 14.54 6.63
C HIS A 349 8.52 13.63 6.94
N ALA A 350 8.67 12.31 6.71
CA ALA A 350 7.57 11.35 6.87
C ALA A 350 7.00 11.30 8.29
N ARG A 351 7.80 11.48 9.34
CA ARG A 351 7.35 11.53 10.73
C ARG A 351 6.32 12.65 10.95
N GLU A 352 6.61 13.87 10.52
CA GLU A 352 5.70 15.00 10.70
C GLU A 352 4.41 14.82 9.91
N VAL A 353 4.52 14.31 8.68
CA VAL A 353 3.34 13.98 7.85
C VAL A 353 2.52 12.84 8.48
N ALA A 354 3.19 11.83 9.09
CA ALA A 354 2.51 10.74 9.79
C ALA A 354 1.72 11.26 11.01
N VAL A 355 2.35 12.13 11.82
CA VAL A 355 1.71 12.76 12.97
C VAL A 355 0.51 13.60 12.53
N GLN A 356 0.67 14.42 11.49
CA GLN A 356 -0.43 15.23 10.97
C GLN A 356 -1.57 14.36 10.41
N ARG A 357 -1.25 13.33 9.65
CA ARG A 357 -2.25 12.40 9.11
C ARG A 357 -2.99 11.65 10.21
N ALA A 358 -2.26 11.18 11.22
CA ALA A 358 -2.83 10.50 12.38
C ALA A 358 -3.80 11.43 13.12
N LYS A 359 -3.42 12.70 13.35
CA LYS A 359 -4.29 13.71 13.97
C LYS A 359 -5.58 13.94 13.17
N MET A 360 -5.50 13.97 11.83
CA MET A 360 -6.67 14.16 10.96
C MET A 360 -7.65 12.99 11.01
N LEU A 361 -7.17 11.77 11.21
CA LEU A 361 -7.96 10.53 11.14
C LEU A 361 -8.22 9.89 12.52
N GLY A 362 -7.81 10.54 13.61
CA GLY A 362 -7.94 9.97 14.94
C GLY A 362 -7.16 8.67 15.10
N ALA A 363 -5.93 8.62 14.60
CA ALA A 363 -5.01 7.48 14.71
C ALA A 363 -3.87 7.77 15.69
N SER A 364 -3.20 6.74 16.17
CA SER A 364 -1.96 6.85 16.95
C SER A 364 -0.73 6.68 16.06
N VAL A 365 0.42 7.20 16.50
CA VAL A 365 1.71 7.01 15.84
C VAL A 365 2.65 6.30 16.76
N LEU A 366 3.33 5.25 16.28
CA LEU A 366 4.32 4.48 17.03
C LEU A 366 5.68 4.56 16.30
N LEU A 367 6.57 5.37 16.82
CA LEU A 367 7.93 5.58 16.32
C LEU A 367 8.87 4.61 17.01
N GLY A 368 9.57 3.77 16.29
CA GLY A 368 10.51 2.82 16.86
C GLY A 368 11.95 3.11 16.47
N SER A 369 12.85 3.11 17.44
CA SER A 369 14.27 3.27 17.20
C SER A 369 15.11 2.72 18.34
N ALA A 370 16.32 2.25 18.02
CA ALA A 370 17.36 1.99 19.01
C ALA A 370 18.17 3.25 19.30
N THR A 371 18.23 4.16 18.34
CA THR A 371 18.98 5.42 18.36
C THR A 371 18.08 6.55 17.91
N PRO A 372 17.12 6.99 18.73
CA PRO A 372 16.14 8.01 18.35
C PRO A 372 16.78 9.28 17.83
N SER A 373 16.13 9.93 16.84
CA SER A 373 16.53 11.26 16.42
C SER A 373 16.41 12.28 17.56
N LEU A 374 17.21 13.33 17.50
CA LEU A 374 17.17 14.38 18.52
C LEU A 374 15.79 15.03 18.59
N GLU A 375 15.13 15.22 17.47
CA GLU A 375 13.79 15.80 17.37
C GLU A 375 12.76 14.91 18.05
N ALA A 376 12.72 13.60 17.73
CA ALA A 376 11.77 12.66 18.36
C ALA A 376 12.02 12.56 19.87
N TYR A 377 13.28 12.53 20.28
CA TYR A 377 13.63 12.51 21.70
C TYR A 377 13.22 13.80 22.42
N TYR A 378 13.46 14.96 21.78
CA TYR A 378 13.07 16.26 22.33
C TYR A 378 11.56 16.35 22.56
N HIS A 379 10.74 15.91 21.63
CA HIS A 379 9.29 15.88 21.78
C HIS A 379 8.83 15.01 22.97
N THR A 380 9.63 14.03 23.39
CA THR A 380 9.33 13.29 24.63
C THR A 380 9.62 14.10 25.89
N THR A 381 10.59 15.03 25.85
CA THR A 381 10.91 15.89 27.00
C THR A 381 9.90 17.03 27.14
N THR A 382 9.26 17.46 26.06
CA THR A 382 8.17 18.46 26.08
C THR A 382 6.81 17.87 26.44
N GLY A 383 6.69 16.54 26.47
CA GLY A 383 5.42 15.85 26.72
C GLY A 383 4.51 15.73 25.50
N GLU A 384 4.97 16.13 24.31
CA GLU A 384 4.23 15.96 23.06
C GLU A 384 4.21 14.49 22.62
N TYR A 385 5.29 13.75 22.88
CA TYR A 385 5.38 12.31 22.63
C TYR A 385 5.51 11.55 23.96
N THR A 386 4.92 10.37 24.02
CA THR A 386 5.05 9.46 25.15
C THR A 386 6.21 8.50 24.89
N ARG A 387 7.25 8.54 25.75
CA ARG A 387 8.38 7.62 25.66
C ARG A 387 8.08 6.31 26.36
N ILE A 388 8.35 5.20 25.68
CA ILE A 388 8.30 3.83 26.20
C ILE A 388 9.67 3.19 25.95
N GLU A 389 10.26 2.60 26.98
CA GLU A 389 11.61 2.03 26.91
C GLU A 389 11.58 0.51 26.96
N LEU A 390 12.37 -0.12 26.07
CA LEU A 390 12.66 -1.55 26.06
C LEU A 390 14.18 -1.74 26.22
N THR A 391 14.62 -1.87 27.46
CA THR A 391 16.05 -1.96 27.80
C THR A 391 16.61 -3.37 27.69
N GLU A 392 15.75 -4.38 27.69
CA GLU A 392 16.12 -5.79 27.66
C GLU A 392 16.04 -6.38 26.24
N ARG A 393 16.97 -7.27 25.91
CA ARG A 393 16.89 -8.03 24.67
C ARG A 393 15.90 -9.17 24.79
N ALA A 394 15.12 -9.39 23.75
CA ALA A 394 14.23 -10.55 23.67
C ALA A 394 15.04 -11.84 23.75
N GLY A 395 14.56 -12.82 24.56
CA GLY A 395 15.23 -14.10 24.75
C GLY A 395 16.48 -14.09 25.65
N GLY A 396 16.72 -13.00 26.41
CA GLY A 396 17.85 -12.93 27.38
C GLY A 396 19.22 -12.91 26.72
N ALA A 397 19.34 -12.56 25.45
CA ALA A 397 20.60 -12.56 24.72
C ALA A 397 21.56 -11.50 25.30
N SER A 398 22.76 -11.95 25.70
CA SER A 398 23.83 -11.05 26.15
C SER A 398 24.46 -10.29 24.98
N LEU A 399 25.14 -9.18 25.33
CA LEU A 399 25.95 -8.47 24.32
C LEU A 399 27.09 -9.36 23.84
N PRO A 400 27.47 -9.26 22.55
CA PRO A 400 28.62 -9.99 22.03
C PRO A 400 29.88 -9.52 22.75
N ARG A 401 30.82 -10.45 23.01
CA ARG A 401 32.14 -10.09 23.51
C ARG A 401 32.90 -9.36 22.40
N VAL A 402 33.30 -8.12 22.69
CA VAL A 402 34.09 -7.29 21.78
C VAL A 402 35.56 -7.47 22.08
N GLU A 403 36.37 -7.72 21.09
CA GLU A 403 37.83 -7.77 21.16
C GLU A 403 38.40 -6.68 20.25
N ILE A 404 39.20 -5.78 20.84
CA ILE A 404 39.85 -4.71 20.10
C ILE A 404 41.23 -5.21 19.67
N VAL A 405 41.52 -5.13 18.37
CA VAL A 405 42.82 -5.52 17.81
C VAL A 405 43.51 -4.27 17.23
N ASP A 406 44.72 -4.00 17.68
CA ASP A 406 45.56 -2.92 17.09
C ASP A 406 46.17 -3.42 15.78
N LEU A 407 45.74 -2.87 14.65
CA LEU A 407 46.25 -3.24 13.35
C LEU A 407 47.73 -2.87 13.13
N ARG A 408 48.31 -1.96 13.94
CA ARG A 408 49.74 -1.65 13.90
C ARG A 408 50.57 -2.82 14.41
N GLU A 409 50.07 -3.52 15.42
CA GLU A 409 50.71 -4.77 15.92
C GLU A 409 50.62 -5.89 14.90
N GLU A 410 49.52 -5.99 14.17
CA GLU A 410 49.35 -6.94 13.08
C GLU A 410 50.37 -6.68 11.94
N LEU A 411 50.57 -5.39 11.57
CA LEU A 411 51.57 -4.97 10.59
C LEU A 411 52.99 -5.28 11.06
N ALA A 412 53.32 -5.01 12.31
CA ALA A 412 54.62 -5.34 12.90
C ALA A 412 54.86 -6.84 12.90
N ALA A 413 53.83 -7.66 13.06
CA ALA A 413 53.87 -9.10 12.94
C ALA A 413 53.80 -9.61 11.50
N LYS A 414 53.99 -8.73 10.49
CA LYS A 414 53.97 -9.01 9.05
C LYS A 414 52.62 -9.52 8.53
N ASN A 415 51.54 -9.26 9.22
CA ASN A 415 50.20 -9.48 8.69
C ASN A 415 49.76 -8.25 7.88
N PHE A 416 49.86 -8.34 6.55
CA PHE A 416 49.47 -7.30 5.62
C PHE A 416 48.00 -7.45 5.12
N SER A 417 47.25 -8.41 5.69
CA SER A 417 45.84 -8.60 5.38
C SER A 417 45.01 -7.48 6.00
N ILE A 418 43.85 -7.15 5.37
CA ILE A 418 42.83 -6.32 5.93
C ILE A 418 42.15 -6.99 7.13
N PHE A 419 42.28 -8.28 7.31
CA PHE A 419 41.78 -9.06 8.42
C PHE A 419 42.88 -9.32 9.44
N SER A 420 42.61 -9.08 10.72
CA SER A 420 43.50 -9.48 11.79
C SER A 420 43.58 -11.02 11.89
N ARG A 421 44.70 -11.54 12.44
CA ARG A 421 44.85 -12.98 12.70
C ARG A 421 43.75 -13.53 13.59
N SER A 422 43.36 -12.77 14.63
CA SER A 422 42.23 -13.13 15.50
C SER A 422 40.92 -13.25 14.75
N LEU A 423 40.61 -12.27 13.84
CA LEU A 423 39.41 -12.31 13.03
C LEU A 423 39.42 -13.48 12.06
N THR A 424 40.54 -13.72 11.35
CA THR A 424 40.70 -14.84 10.43
C THR A 424 40.46 -16.17 11.11
N ALA A 425 41.05 -16.38 12.29
CA ALA A 425 40.88 -17.63 13.05
C ALA A 425 39.41 -17.83 13.48
N LYS A 426 38.72 -16.73 13.89
CA LYS A 426 37.28 -16.77 14.27
C LYS A 426 36.37 -17.05 13.08
N ILE A 427 36.68 -16.50 11.89
CA ILE A 427 35.94 -16.80 10.64
C ILE A 427 36.09 -18.29 10.29
N GLN A 428 37.35 -18.81 10.27
CA GLN A 428 37.60 -20.22 9.98
C GLN A 428 36.81 -21.15 10.90
N LYS A 429 36.89 -20.91 12.21
CA LYS A 429 36.13 -21.68 13.21
C LYS A 429 34.62 -21.65 13.04
N ARG A 430 34.08 -20.66 12.36
CA ARG A 430 32.63 -20.53 12.12
C ARG A 430 32.18 -21.17 10.82
N LEU A 431 33.11 -21.38 9.87
CA LEU A 431 32.86 -22.04 8.59
C LEU A 431 32.98 -23.56 8.69
N GLU A 432 33.73 -24.06 9.70
CA GLU A 432 33.74 -25.47 10.13
C GLU A 432 32.48 -25.80 10.95
#